data_23ca572dc46051620d250346b8e2dfc1
#
_entry.id   23ca572dc46051620d250346b8e2dfc1
#
_cell.length_a   1.000
_cell.length_b   1.000
_cell.length_c   1.000
_cell.angle_alpha   90.00
_cell.angle_beta   90.00
_cell.angle_gamma   90.00
#
_symmetry.space_group_name_H-M   'P 1'
#
loop_
_entity.id
_entity.type
_entity.pdbx_description
1 polymer ?
#
loop_
_entity_poly.entity_id
_entity_poly.type
_entity_poly.pdbx_seq_one_letter_code
_entity_poly.pdbx_strand_id
1 'polypeptide(L)'
;GIFCIVKGQNEGVQHELNYLLKKGERDHHILFRPYHLCSLETPLTIARAVLEHDTAIVPLGAPISETVAVAKRDIKAGEKIDGIGGYCVRGVLETHADMKKNGNVPIGLVGGTSVAKRDIKDGAFLTIDDIELDELTTVYKLRKLQDETFA
;
A
#
# COMPACT_ATOMS: atom_id res chain seq x y z
N GLY A 1 -11.19 -13.85 1.24
CA GLY A 1 -11.94 -12.61 1.21
C GLY A 1 -11.17 -11.42 1.75
N ILE A 2 -11.71 -10.24 1.58
CA ILE A 2 -11.18 -9.00 2.16
C ILE A 2 -12.24 -8.34 3.03
N PHE A 3 -11.81 -7.48 3.93
CA PHE A 3 -12.72 -6.69 4.74
C PHE A 3 -12.18 -5.28 4.97
N CYS A 4 -13.09 -4.34 5.18
CA CYS A 4 -12.79 -2.99 5.65
C CYS A 4 -13.51 -2.74 6.98
N ILE A 5 -12.83 -2.07 7.89
CA ILE A 5 -13.44 -1.60 9.14
C ILE A 5 -13.85 -0.15 8.91
N VAL A 6 -15.13 0.15 9.09
CA VAL A 6 -15.72 1.46 8.82
C VAL A 6 -16.46 1.99 10.04
N LYS A 7 -16.56 3.31 10.13
CA LYS A 7 -17.37 4.03 11.12
C LYS A 7 -18.23 5.06 10.41
N GLY A 8 -19.47 5.24 10.85
CA GLY A 8 -20.34 6.28 10.32
C GLY A 8 -19.80 7.68 10.61
N GLN A 9 -19.87 8.57 9.62
CA GLN A 9 -19.41 9.96 9.74
C GLN A 9 -20.35 10.84 10.61
N ASN A 10 -21.60 10.41 10.72
CA ASN A 10 -22.63 11.08 11.51
C ASN A 10 -23.62 10.05 12.07
N GLU A 11 -24.50 10.50 12.97
CA GLU A 11 -25.47 9.63 13.66
C GLU A 11 -26.42 8.90 12.70
N GLY A 12 -26.88 9.55 11.63
CA GLY A 12 -27.77 8.96 10.63
C GLY A 12 -27.11 7.78 9.91
N VAL A 13 -25.88 8.00 9.38
CA VAL A 13 -25.10 6.93 8.74
C VAL A 13 -24.75 5.83 9.73
N GLN A 14 -24.42 6.20 10.98
CA GLN A 14 -24.13 5.20 12.01
C GLN A 14 -25.35 4.34 12.34
N HIS A 15 -26.54 4.93 12.37
CA HIS A 15 -27.80 4.20 12.57
C HIS A 15 -28.05 3.18 11.46
N GLU A 16 -27.89 3.58 10.19
CA GLU A 16 -28.03 2.68 9.03
C GLU A 16 -27.01 1.55 9.07
N LEU A 17 -25.75 1.86 9.39
CA LEU A 17 -24.71 0.83 9.52
C LEU A 17 -25.03 -0.16 10.64
N ASN A 18 -25.60 0.29 11.78
CA ASN A 18 -26.03 -0.57 12.87
C ASN A 18 -27.14 -1.53 12.45
N TYR A 19 -28.02 -1.09 11.55
CA TYR A 19 -29.11 -1.92 11.02
C TYR A 19 -28.65 -2.91 9.95
N LEU A 20 -27.80 -2.47 9.04
CA LEU A 20 -27.41 -3.25 7.86
C LEU A 20 -26.23 -4.19 8.09
N LEU A 21 -25.33 -3.86 9.01
CA LEU A 21 -24.07 -4.57 9.19
C LEU A 21 -23.89 -5.10 10.60
N LYS A 22 -23.03 -6.10 10.74
CA LYS A 22 -22.62 -6.58 12.06
C LYS A 22 -21.84 -5.48 12.76
N LYS A 23 -22.32 -5.09 13.94
CA LYS A 23 -21.63 -4.15 14.82
C LYS A 23 -20.38 -4.80 15.39
N GLY A 24 -19.24 -4.14 15.21
CA GLY A 24 -18.00 -4.43 15.93
C GLY A 24 -17.95 -3.70 17.27
N GLU A 25 -16.79 -3.67 17.89
CA GLU A 25 -16.55 -2.85 19.08
C GLU A 25 -16.49 -1.36 18.74
N ARG A 26 -16.90 -0.52 19.70
CA ARG A 26 -16.77 0.96 19.62
C ARG A 26 -17.39 1.60 18.37
N ASP A 27 -18.58 1.16 17.98
CA ASP A 27 -19.30 1.71 16.82
C ASP A 27 -18.60 1.54 15.46
N HIS A 28 -17.74 0.55 15.35
CA HIS A 28 -17.16 0.13 14.08
C HIS A 28 -17.95 -1.01 13.47
N HIS A 29 -17.93 -1.07 12.14
CA HIS A 29 -18.62 -2.09 11.35
C HIS A 29 -17.64 -2.74 10.39
N ILE A 30 -17.94 -3.98 10.01
CA ILE A 30 -17.13 -4.74 9.04
C ILE A 30 -17.91 -4.84 7.75
N LEU A 31 -17.33 -4.26 6.68
CA LEU A 31 -17.70 -4.53 5.30
C LEU A 31 -16.85 -5.70 4.82
N PHE A 32 -17.49 -6.85 4.62
CA PHE A 32 -16.81 -8.08 4.24
C PHE A 32 -17.17 -8.50 2.81
N ARG A 33 -16.15 -8.79 2.01
CA ARG A 33 -16.28 -9.39 0.70
C ARG A 33 -15.68 -10.80 0.73
N PRO A 34 -16.46 -11.85 0.55
CA PRO A 34 -15.99 -13.24 0.76
C PRO A 34 -14.96 -13.67 -0.27
N TYR A 35 -14.91 -13.03 -1.42
CA TYR A 35 -13.90 -13.28 -2.46
C TYR A 35 -13.39 -11.97 -3.05
N HIS A 36 -12.13 -12.01 -3.50
CA HIS A 36 -11.45 -10.94 -4.22
C HIS A 36 -10.56 -11.61 -5.26
N LEU A 37 -11.08 -11.75 -6.46
CA LEU A 37 -10.46 -12.51 -7.55
C LEU A 37 -10.30 -11.63 -8.78
N CYS A 38 -9.06 -11.38 -9.19
CA CYS A 38 -8.75 -10.55 -10.37
C CYS A 38 -9.47 -11.05 -11.63
N SER A 39 -9.59 -12.36 -11.81
CA SER A 39 -10.28 -12.97 -12.97
C SER A 39 -11.76 -12.62 -13.05
N LEU A 40 -12.42 -12.35 -11.93
CA LEU A 40 -13.83 -11.96 -11.87
C LEU A 40 -14.05 -10.44 -11.82
N GLU A 41 -13.14 -9.71 -11.18
CA GLU A 41 -13.31 -8.29 -10.90
C GLU A 41 -12.71 -7.38 -11.96
N THR A 42 -11.63 -7.80 -12.64
CA THR A 42 -11.03 -7.03 -13.74
C THR A 42 -12.01 -6.79 -14.90
N PRO A 43 -12.76 -7.78 -15.40
CA PRO A 43 -13.77 -7.55 -16.43
C PRO A 43 -14.86 -6.56 -16.00
N LEU A 44 -15.28 -6.58 -14.74
CA LEU A 44 -16.25 -5.63 -14.20
C LEU A 44 -15.68 -4.20 -14.19
N THR A 45 -14.44 -4.03 -13.77
CA THR A 45 -13.76 -2.73 -13.76
C THR A 45 -13.64 -2.16 -15.18
N ILE A 46 -13.29 -3.01 -16.15
CA ILE A 46 -13.21 -2.62 -17.57
C ILE A 46 -14.59 -2.22 -18.09
N ALA A 47 -15.63 -3.00 -17.80
CA ALA A 47 -17.00 -2.70 -18.23
C ALA A 47 -17.47 -1.35 -17.66
N ARG A 48 -17.23 -1.07 -16.39
CA ARG A 48 -17.57 0.22 -15.77
C ARG A 48 -16.81 1.39 -16.42
N ALA A 49 -15.54 1.22 -16.67
CA ALA A 49 -14.75 2.26 -17.36
C ALA A 49 -15.26 2.56 -18.76
N VAL A 50 -15.64 1.53 -19.54
CA VAL A 50 -16.07 1.68 -20.94
C VAL A 50 -17.53 2.12 -21.06
N LEU A 51 -18.45 1.52 -20.29
CA LEU A 51 -19.89 1.73 -20.43
C LEU A 51 -20.39 2.90 -19.58
N GLU A 52 -19.83 3.08 -18.40
CA GLU A 52 -20.28 4.08 -17.41
C GLU A 52 -19.32 5.27 -17.31
N HIS A 53 -18.16 5.22 -17.99
CA HIS A 53 -17.07 6.20 -17.85
C HIS A 53 -16.63 6.39 -16.39
N ASP A 54 -16.78 5.35 -15.59
CA ASP A 54 -16.38 5.33 -14.17
C ASP A 54 -14.93 4.87 -14.06
N THR A 55 -14.11 5.68 -13.42
CA THR A 55 -12.69 5.38 -13.17
C THR A 55 -12.49 4.33 -12.07
N ALA A 56 -13.55 3.86 -11.44
CA ALA A 56 -13.62 2.90 -10.34
C ALA A 56 -12.92 3.37 -9.05
N ILE A 57 -11.65 3.75 -9.13
CA ILE A 57 -10.88 4.28 -7.98
C ILE A 57 -10.16 5.55 -8.42
N VAL A 58 -10.47 6.66 -7.78
CA VAL A 58 -9.79 7.94 -7.97
C VAL A 58 -9.28 8.43 -6.61
N PRO A 59 -8.00 8.71 -6.46
CA PRO A 59 -7.48 9.37 -5.27
C PRO A 59 -8.13 10.75 -5.11
N LEU A 60 -8.59 11.07 -3.91
CA LEU A 60 -9.26 12.34 -3.61
C LEU A 60 -8.28 13.44 -3.14
N GLY A 61 -7.02 13.10 -2.96
CA GLY A 61 -6.01 14.04 -2.46
C GLY A 61 -4.66 13.38 -2.21
N ALA A 62 -3.89 13.96 -1.31
CA ALA A 62 -2.58 13.48 -0.92
C ALA A 62 -2.61 12.05 -0.36
N PRO A 63 -1.53 11.28 -0.49
CA PRO A 63 -1.41 9.96 0.12
C PRO A 63 -1.60 10.01 1.64
N ILE A 64 -2.41 9.10 2.19
CA ILE A 64 -2.67 8.97 3.64
C ILE A 64 -1.91 7.79 4.22
N SER A 65 -1.82 6.71 3.47
CA SER A 65 -1.14 5.48 3.86
C SER A 65 -0.13 5.05 2.79
N GLU A 66 0.83 4.24 3.22
CA GLU A 66 1.87 3.69 2.36
C GLU A 66 2.16 2.23 2.73
N THR A 67 2.53 1.43 1.75
CA THR A 67 3.04 0.09 2.00
C THR A 67 4.56 0.12 1.91
N VAL A 68 5.24 0.01 3.05
CA VAL A 68 6.69 0.10 3.15
C VAL A 68 7.35 -1.27 3.18
N ALA A 69 8.63 -1.32 2.78
CA ALA A 69 9.40 -2.55 2.74
C ALA A 69 9.96 -2.92 4.11
N VAL A 70 9.78 -4.18 4.50
CA VAL A 70 10.37 -4.79 5.71
C VAL A 70 11.13 -6.06 5.31
N ALA A 71 12.33 -6.23 5.84
CA ALA A 71 13.15 -7.42 5.58
C ALA A 71 12.46 -8.69 6.12
N LYS A 72 12.46 -9.76 5.32
CA LYS A 72 11.95 -11.09 5.70
C LYS A 72 13.05 -12.02 6.23
N ARG A 73 14.28 -11.58 6.13
CA ARG A 73 15.49 -12.27 6.58
C ARG A 73 16.64 -11.27 6.71
N ASP A 74 17.76 -11.71 7.27
CA ASP A 74 19.00 -10.94 7.19
C ASP A 74 19.42 -10.76 5.72
N ILE A 75 19.71 -9.52 5.32
CA ILE A 75 20.21 -9.13 4.00
C ILE A 75 21.59 -8.52 4.18
N LYS A 76 22.56 -8.93 3.37
CA LYS A 76 23.94 -8.45 3.46
C LYS A 76 24.21 -7.24 2.58
N ALA A 77 25.14 -6.40 2.99
CA ALA A 77 25.64 -5.32 2.16
C ALA A 77 26.11 -5.86 0.79
N GLY A 78 25.70 -5.18 -0.29
CA GLY A 78 25.97 -5.60 -1.66
C GLY A 78 25.01 -6.67 -2.23
N GLU A 79 24.10 -7.19 -1.42
CA GLU A 79 23.12 -8.16 -1.88
C GLU A 79 22.01 -7.51 -2.70
N LYS A 80 21.61 -8.16 -3.80
CA LYS A 80 20.45 -7.72 -4.61
C LYS A 80 19.15 -8.09 -3.92
N ILE A 81 18.19 -7.17 -3.97
CA ILE A 81 16.87 -7.33 -3.34
C ILE A 81 15.84 -7.62 -4.43
N ASP A 82 15.14 -8.75 -4.30
CA ASP A 82 14.26 -9.30 -5.32
C ASP A 82 12.86 -8.65 -5.44
N GLY A 83 12.50 -7.76 -4.54
CA GLY A 83 11.27 -6.97 -4.63
C GLY A 83 9.98 -7.68 -4.21
N ILE A 84 8.85 -7.17 -4.72
CA ILE A 84 7.51 -7.67 -4.35
C ILE A 84 7.33 -9.13 -4.76
N GLY A 85 6.83 -9.94 -3.81
CA GLY A 85 6.60 -11.38 -4.03
C GLY A 85 7.84 -12.25 -3.87
N GLY A 86 9.02 -11.63 -3.70
CA GLY A 86 10.29 -12.32 -3.51
C GLY A 86 10.55 -12.78 -2.08
N TYR A 87 11.81 -13.11 -1.81
CA TYR A 87 12.25 -13.68 -0.53
C TYR A 87 12.89 -12.66 0.41
N CYS A 88 13.31 -11.50 -0.11
CA CYS A 88 14.04 -10.50 0.66
C CYS A 88 13.13 -9.63 1.50
N VAL A 89 11.99 -9.18 0.94
CA VAL A 89 11.13 -8.17 1.57
C VAL A 89 9.66 -8.54 1.54
N ARG A 90 8.90 -7.94 2.47
CA ARG A 90 7.43 -7.94 2.51
C ARG A 90 6.92 -6.52 2.72
N GLY A 91 5.68 -6.28 2.34
CA GLY A 91 5.01 -5.01 2.62
C GLY A 91 4.40 -4.96 4.02
N VAL A 92 4.50 -3.79 4.65
CA VAL A 92 3.81 -3.44 5.88
C VAL A 92 3.11 -2.10 5.69
N LEU A 93 1.87 -1.98 6.14
CA LEU A 93 1.11 -0.74 6.06
C LEU A 93 1.58 0.24 7.13
N GLU A 94 1.82 1.48 6.72
CA GLU A 94 2.20 2.60 7.59
C GLU A 94 1.43 3.85 7.16
N THR A 95 1.37 4.88 8.01
CA THR A 95 0.87 6.18 7.56
C THR A 95 1.90 6.83 6.65
N HIS A 96 1.43 7.59 5.65
CA HIS A 96 2.34 8.31 4.76
C HIS A 96 3.26 9.30 5.54
N ALA A 97 2.73 9.90 6.60
CA ALA A 97 3.49 10.80 7.47
C ALA A 97 4.63 10.08 8.22
N ASP A 98 4.35 8.90 8.78
CA ASP A 98 5.38 8.13 9.49
C ASP A 98 6.42 7.58 8.50
N MET A 99 6.00 7.12 7.33
CA MET A 99 6.91 6.70 6.26
C MET A 99 7.90 7.82 5.90
N LYS A 100 7.40 9.05 5.65
CA LYS A 100 8.26 10.20 5.37
C LYS A 100 9.19 10.56 6.55
N LYS A 101 8.66 10.59 7.76
CA LYS A 101 9.42 10.90 8.98
C LYS A 101 10.56 9.91 9.22
N ASN A 102 10.32 8.63 8.99
CA ASN A 102 11.28 7.55 9.24
C ASN A 102 12.19 7.27 8.03
N GLY A 103 11.91 7.86 6.86
CA GLY A 103 12.61 7.59 5.62
C GLY A 103 12.41 6.17 5.09
N ASN A 104 11.30 5.53 5.47
CA ASN A 104 10.99 4.15 5.05
C ASN A 104 10.70 4.09 3.55
N VAL A 105 11.17 3.04 2.90
CA VAL A 105 11.05 2.87 1.44
C VAL A 105 9.71 2.22 1.09
N PRO A 106 8.88 2.85 0.22
CA PRO A 106 7.73 2.18 -0.36
C PRO A 106 8.13 0.90 -1.10
N ILE A 107 7.47 -0.21 -0.78
CA ILE A 107 7.84 -1.52 -1.35
C ILE A 107 7.76 -1.55 -2.88
N GLY A 108 6.88 -0.73 -3.48
CA GLY A 108 6.74 -0.61 -4.93
C GLY A 108 7.97 -0.05 -5.64
N LEU A 109 8.90 0.60 -4.91
CA LEU A 109 10.17 1.09 -5.45
C LEU A 109 11.29 0.06 -5.37
N VAL A 110 11.10 -1.01 -4.58
CA VAL A 110 12.09 -2.08 -4.41
C VAL A 110 11.93 -3.10 -5.54
N GLY A 111 12.99 -3.33 -6.29
CA GLY A 111 12.97 -4.26 -7.43
C GLY A 111 14.32 -4.92 -7.67
N GLY A 112 14.40 -5.79 -8.67
CA GLY A 112 15.57 -6.63 -8.94
C GLY A 112 16.88 -5.90 -9.28
N THR A 113 16.86 -4.58 -9.45
CA THR A 113 18.04 -3.71 -9.58
C THR A 113 18.45 -3.06 -8.25
N SER A 114 17.60 -3.17 -7.22
CA SER A 114 17.88 -2.62 -5.90
C SER A 114 18.97 -3.43 -5.18
N VAL A 115 19.89 -2.73 -4.50
CA VAL A 115 21.02 -3.32 -3.79
C VAL A 115 21.09 -2.79 -2.37
N ALA A 116 21.33 -3.67 -1.40
CA ALA A 116 21.54 -3.28 -0.01
C ALA A 116 22.89 -2.54 0.14
N LYS A 117 22.86 -1.32 0.69
CA LYS A 117 24.08 -0.53 0.97
C LYS A 117 24.80 -0.99 2.23
N ARG A 118 24.06 -1.58 3.17
CA ARG A 118 24.56 -2.08 4.46
C ARG A 118 23.82 -3.36 4.88
N ASP A 119 24.29 -4.03 5.91
CA ASP A 119 23.60 -5.18 6.50
C ASP A 119 22.24 -4.75 7.08
N ILE A 120 21.18 -5.44 6.69
CA ILE A 120 19.81 -5.22 7.14
C ILE A 120 19.35 -6.48 7.88
N LYS A 121 18.81 -6.31 9.09
CA LYS A 121 18.34 -7.42 9.91
C LYS A 121 16.93 -7.85 9.56
N ASP A 122 16.62 -9.13 9.76
CA ASP A 122 15.27 -9.66 9.71
C ASP A 122 14.30 -8.81 10.55
N GLY A 123 13.15 -8.49 9.98
CA GLY A 123 12.13 -7.64 10.59
C GLY A 123 12.41 -6.13 10.56
N ALA A 124 13.58 -5.68 10.10
CA ALA A 124 13.88 -4.25 9.99
C ALA A 124 13.13 -3.61 8.83
N PHE A 125 12.65 -2.38 9.04
CA PHE A 125 12.18 -1.51 7.96
C PHE A 125 13.36 -1.09 7.09
N LEU A 126 13.18 -1.11 5.77
CA LEU A 126 14.17 -0.61 4.84
C LEU A 126 14.00 0.90 4.69
N THR A 127 15.10 1.63 4.90
CA THR A 127 15.13 3.08 4.69
C THR A 127 15.90 3.43 3.41
N ILE A 128 15.77 4.67 2.94
CA ILE A 128 16.52 5.19 1.78
C ILE A 128 18.03 5.13 1.98
N ASP A 129 18.50 5.08 3.23
CA ASP A 129 19.93 4.94 3.55
C ASP A 129 20.41 3.49 3.49
N ASP A 130 19.51 2.52 3.58
CA ASP A 130 19.81 1.10 3.57
C ASP A 130 19.99 0.52 2.16
N ILE A 131 19.37 1.15 1.16
CA ILE A 131 19.15 0.55 -0.15
C ILE A 131 19.47 1.54 -1.27
N GLU A 132 20.07 1.03 -2.33
CA GLU A 132 20.20 1.73 -3.61
C GLU A 132 18.98 1.38 -4.46
N LEU A 133 18.23 2.42 -4.87
CA LEU A 133 17.06 2.31 -5.73
C LEU A 133 17.42 2.66 -7.17
N ASP A 134 16.75 2.05 -8.14
CA ASP A 134 16.89 2.41 -9.55
C ASP A 134 16.05 3.64 -9.87
N GLU A 135 16.69 4.81 -9.86
CA GLU A 135 16.07 6.10 -10.14
C GLU A 135 15.66 6.28 -11.61
N LEU A 136 16.12 5.40 -12.50
CA LEU A 136 15.79 5.47 -13.93
C LEU A 136 14.43 4.87 -14.25
N THR A 137 13.87 4.09 -13.34
CA THR A 137 12.56 3.46 -13.53
C THR A 137 11.43 4.49 -13.62
N THR A 138 10.43 4.18 -14.42
CA THR A 138 9.23 5.02 -14.54
C THR A 138 8.51 5.17 -13.20
N VAL A 139 8.45 4.10 -12.42
CA VAL A 139 7.78 4.09 -11.11
C VAL A 139 8.47 5.03 -10.12
N TYR A 140 9.80 5.05 -10.11
CA TYR A 140 10.56 5.98 -9.26
C TYR A 140 10.30 7.45 -9.66
N LYS A 141 10.34 7.75 -10.97
CA LYS A 141 10.08 9.10 -11.48
C LYS A 141 8.67 9.59 -11.18
N LEU A 142 7.67 8.71 -11.33
CA LEU A 142 6.28 9.04 -10.99
C LEU A 142 6.11 9.24 -9.49
N ARG A 143 6.78 8.45 -8.67
CA ARG A 143 6.77 8.63 -7.23
C ARG A 143 7.40 9.96 -6.82
N LYS A 144 8.52 10.34 -7.39
CA LYS A 144 9.15 11.62 -7.14
C LYS A 144 8.22 12.79 -7.50
N LEU A 145 7.57 12.71 -8.66
CA LEU A 145 6.57 13.70 -9.07
C LEU A 145 5.39 13.78 -8.09
N GLN A 146 4.92 12.64 -7.60
CA GLN A 146 3.86 12.59 -6.58
C GLN A 146 4.31 13.28 -5.28
N ASP A 147 5.51 12.96 -4.80
CA ASP A 147 6.05 13.56 -3.58
C ASP A 147 6.25 15.08 -3.71
N GLU A 148 6.63 15.57 -4.88
CA GLU A 148 6.74 17.01 -5.18
C GLU A 148 5.36 17.69 -5.27
N THR A 149 4.35 16.98 -5.76
CA THR A 149 2.97 17.51 -5.92
C THR A 149 2.27 17.67 -4.58
N PHE A 150 2.57 16.81 -3.62
CA PHE A 150 1.93 16.75 -2.30
C PHE A 150 2.89 17.05 -1.14
N ALA A 151 3.94 17.82 -1.40
CA ALA A 151 4.92 18.23 -0.40
C ALA A 151 4.35 19.22 0.63
#